data_0dfd4952f1fc408616b1f4a3d8959685
#
_entry.id   0dfd4952f1fc408616b1f4a3d8959685
#
_cell.length_a   1.000
_cell.length_b   1.000
_cell.length_c   1.000
_cell.angle_alpha   90.00
_cell.angle_beta   90.00
_cell.angle_gamma   90.00
#
_symmetry.space_group_name_H-M   'P 1'
#
loop_
_entity.id
_entity.type
_entity.pdbx_description
1 polymer ?
#
loop_
_entity_poly.entity_id
_entity_poly.type
_entity_poly.pdbx_seq_one_letter_code
_entity_poly.pdbx_strand_id
1 'polypeptide(L)'
;MENKIYINHKGTIFNPEPIEEIQWSTRLFGAGELKFKVLKDNVMDFKEGDQVTFYRNNVPIFKGYVFSKERHKNSPITVLCYDQLRYFKNKDTYTYSNITAGGLLKMIAGDYNLTTGDIANTAYVLPPRIEDNSTLFDIIYNALE
;
A
#
# COMPACT_ATOMS: atom_id res chain seq x y z
N MET A 1 23.27 -7.88 5.79
CA MET A 1 22.08 -7.42 5.03
C MET A 1 21.69 -6.03 5.50
N GLU A 2 21.64 -5.07 4.61
CA GLU A 2 21.36 -3.69 4.98
C GLU A 2 19.90 -3.37 4.72
N ASN A 3 19.16 -3.02 5.77
CA ASN A 3 17.76 -2.64 5.68
C ASN A 3 17.64 -1.16 6.05
N LYS A 4 16.98 -0.38 5.18
CA LYS A 4 16.74 1.04 5.40
C LYS A 4 15.27 1.38 5.23
N ILE A 5 14.75 2.18 6.16
CA ILE A 5 13.39 2.69 6.11
C ILE A 5 13.44 4.20 6.06
N TYR A 6 12.73 4.78 5.11
CA TYR A 6 12.60 6.23 4.99
C TYR A 6 11.14 6.63 5.13
N ILE A 7 10.87 7.60 5.99
CA ILE A 7 9.51 8.13 6.21
C ILE A 7 9.52 9.59 5.83
N ASN A 8 8.64 9.98 4.92
CA ASN A 8 8.52 11.36 4.46
C ASN A 8 7.30 12.01 5.13
N HIS A 9 7.57 12.97 6.02
CA HIS A 9 6.54 13.79 6.65
C HIS A 9 6.66 15.22 6.14
N LYS A 10 5.75 15.62 5.27
CA LYS A 10 5.68 16.99 4.71
C LYS A 10 7.01 17.50 4.16
N GLY A 11 7.75 16.64 3.46
CA GLY A 11 9.04 16.96 2.89
C GLY A 11 10.24 16.67 3.78
N THR A 12 10.04 16.41 5.06
CA THR A 12 11.10 16.00 5.97
C THR A 12 11.23 14.48 5.95
N ILE A 13 12.45 13.99 5.71
CA ILE A 13 12.69 12.55 5.61
C ILE A 13 13.34 12.06 6.89
N PHE A 14 12.70 11.08 7.53
CA PHE A 14 13.23 10.39 8.70
C PHE A 14 13.76 9.02 8.29
N ASN A 15 14.87 8.62 8.91
CA ASN A 15 15.47 7.30 8.70
C ASN A 15 15.58 6.60 10.06
N PRO A 16 14.46 6.03 10.56
CA PRO A 16 14.49 5.37 11.85
C PRO A 16 15.31 4.08 11.82
N GLU A 17 15.99 3.77 12.91
CA GLU A 17 16.64 2.48 13.08
C GLU A 17 15.68 1.52 13.78
N PRO A 18 15.26 0.45 13.11
CA PRO A 18 14.43 -0.57 13.76
C PRO A 18 15.20 -1.29 14.84
N ILE A 19 14.56 -1.59 15.97
CA ILE A 19 15.21 -2.25 17.11
C ILE A 19 14.98 -3.75 17.13
N GLU A 20 14.07 -4.25 16.33
CA GLU A 20 13.78 -5.68 16.19
C GLU A 20 13.64 -6.01 14.71
N GLU A 21 13.25 -7.25 14.42
CA GLU A 21 13.05 -7.64 13.04
C GLU A 21 11.97 -6.81 12.35
N ILE A 22 12.25 -6.43 11.11
CA ILE A 22 11.28 -5.80 10.23
C ILE A 22 10.44 -6.93 9.62
N GLN A 23 9.13 -6.83 9.74
CA GLN A 23 8.20 -7.78 9.13
C GLN A 23 7.61 -7.19 7.87
N TRP A 24 7.83 -7.85 6.76
CA TRP A 24 7.29 -7.45 5.48
C TRP A 24 6.57 -8.63 4.83
N SER A 25 5.36 -8.41 4.37
CA SER A 25 4.56 -9.44 3.72
C SER A 25 3.76 -8.87 2.58
N THR A 26 3.52 -9.70 1.56
CA THR A 26 2.65 -9.37 0.46
C THR A 26 1.56 -10.43 0.37
N ARG A 27 0.42 -10.05 -0.19
CA ARG A 27 -0.72 -10.94 -0.35
C ARG A 27 -1.27 -10.86 -1.76
N LEU A 28 -1.77 -11.97 -2.24
CA LEU A 28 -2.62 -11.97 -3.43
C LEU A 28 -3.99 -11.41 -3.02
N PHE A 29 -4.49 -10.41 -3.74
CA PHE A 29 -5.75 -9.72 -3.43
C PHE A 29 -5.81 -9.06 -2.05
N GLY A 30 -4.68 -8.60 -1.57
CA GLY A 30 -4.59 -7.83 -0.34
C GLY A 30 -3.48 -6.81 -0.40
N ALA A 31 -3.50 -5.89 0.55
CA ALA A 31 -2.44 -4.88 0.67
C ALA A 31 -1.15 -5.52 1.21
N GLY A 32 -0.02 -5.09 0.67
CA GLY A 32 1.28 -5.40 1.27
C GLY A 32 1.40 -4.71 2.63
N GLU A 33 2.11 -5.33 3.55
CA GLU A 33 2.21 -4.87 4.92
C GLU A 33 3.67 -4.79 5.36
N LEU A 34 4.02 -3.70 6.04
CA LEU A 34 5.33 -3.51 6.65
C LEU A 34 5.12 -3.17 8.11
N LYS A 35 5.76 -3.91 9.00
CA LYS A 35 5.68 -3.69 10.44
C LYS A 35 7.07 -3.65 11.04
N PHE A 36 7.35 -2.64 11.83
CA PHE A 36 8.63 -2.49 12.50
C PHE A 36 8.45 -1.74 13.83
N LYS A 37 9.47 -1.82 14.69
CA LYS A 37 9.48 -1.14 15.97
C LYS A 37 10.64 -0.16 16.01
N VAL A 38 10.40 1.01 16.57
CA VAL A 38 11.42 2.04 16.75
C VAL A 38 11.40 2.55 18.18
N LEU A 39 12.55 3.01 18.66
CA LEU A 39 12.61 3.67 19.96
C LEU A 39 11.91 5.02 19.88
N LYS A 40 11.26 5.40 20.98
CA LYS A 40 10.62 6.70 21.07
C LYS A 40 11.74 7.76 21.08
N ASP A 41 11.79 8.54 20.00
CA ASP A 41 12.73 9.64 19.86
C ASP A 41 11.94 10.92 19.63
N ASN A 42 12.25 11.96 20.38
CA ASN A 42 11.57 13.26 20.29
C ASN A 42 11.77 13.93 18.92
N VAL A 43 12.79 13.52 18.18
CA VAL A 43 13.09 14.06 16.84
C VAL A 43 12.24 13.39 15.77
N MET A 44 11.70 12.19 16.03
CA MET A 44 10.90 11.42 15.07
C MET A 44 9.42 11.79 15.16
N ASP A 45 9.01 12.81 14.43
CA ASP A 45 7.64 13.31 14.46
C ASP A 45 6.84 12.91 13.21
N PHE A 46 7.01 11.69 12.74
CA PHE A 46 6.18 11.18 11.64
C PHE A 46 4.80 10.76 12.16
N LYS A 47 3.81 10.77 11.26
CA LYS A 47 2.42 10.53 11.62
C LYS A 47 1.74 9.57 10.65
N GLU A 48 0.56 9.10 11.02
CA GLU A 48 -0.28 8.30 10.14
C GLU A 48 -0.54 9.06 8.85
N GLY A 49 -0.47 8.35 7.73
CA GLY A 49 -0.60 8.92 6.40
C GLY A 49 0.71 9.31 5.73
N ASP A 50 1.81 9.33 6.47
CA ASP A 50 3.11 9.66 5.91
C ASP A 50 3.63 8.54 5.01
N GLN A 51 4.33 8.90 3.95
CA GLN A 51 4.87 7.95 2.98
C GLN A 51 6.08 7.21 3.55
N VAL A 52 6.11 5.89 3.35
CA VAL A 52 7.18 5.01 3.80
C VAL A 52 7.78 4.27 2.62
N THR A 53 9.10 4.20 2.56
CA THR A 53 9.82 3.39 1.59
C THR A 53 10.79 2.49 2.34
N PHE A 54 10.76 1.19 2.04
CA PHE A 54 11.65 0.21 2.64
C PHE A 54 12.61 -0.33 1.60
N TYR A 55 13.91 -0.22 1.88
CA TYR A 55 14.98 -0.72 1.02
C TYR A 55 15.68 -1.90 1.68
N ARG A 56 15.95 -2.91 0.90
CA ARG A 56 16.76 -4.04 1.32
C ARG A 56 17.95 -4.17 0.37
N ASN A 57 19.18 -4.01 0.90
CA ASN A 57 20.41 -3.99 0.10
C ASN A 57 20.31 -3.00 -1.08
N ASN A 58 19.83 -1.79 -0.78
CA ASN A 58 19.65 -0.69 -1.74
C ASN A 58 18.59 -0.97 -2.83
N VAL A 59 17.76 -2.01 -2.66
CA VAL A 59 16.65 -2.28 -3.56
C VAL A 59 15.34 -1.90 -2.87
N PRO A 60 14.51 -1.03 -3.47
CA PRO A 60 13.23 -0.69 -2.88
C PRO A 60 12.27 -1.88 -3.01
N ILE A 61 11.78 -2.41 -1.89
CA ILE A 61 10.88 -3.57 -1.90
C ILE A 61 9.50 -3.27 -1.34
N PHE A 62 9.31 -2.12 -0.69
CA PHE A 62 8.01 -1.69 -0.20
C PHE A 62 7.90 -0.18 -0.29
N LYS A 63 6.75 0.29 -0.77
CA LYS A 63 6.39 1.71 -0.77
C LYS A 63 4.92 1.82 -0.36
N GLY A 64 4.66 2.56 0.68
CA GLY A 64 3.31 2.68 1.20
C GLY A 64 3.19 3.85 2.18
N TYR A 65 2.28 3.68 3.14
CA TYR A 65 1.93 4.75 4.07
C TYR A 65 1.83 4.22 5.48
N VAL A 66 2.18 5.06 6.45
CA VAL A 66 1.98 4.74 7.86
C VAL A 66 0.48 4.65 8.13
N PHE A 67 0.04 3.50 8.62
CA PHE A 67 -1.36 3.26 8.94
C PHE A 67 -1.62 3.47 10.43
N SER A 68 -0.73 2.98 11.30
CA SER A 68 -0.88 3.16 12.73
C SER A 68 0.48 3.22 13.43
N LYS A 69 0.49 3.93 14.54
CA LYS A 69 1.62 4.02 15.47
C LYS A 69 1.11 3.66 16.85
N GLU A 70 1.49 2.51 17.36
CA GLU A 70 1.11 2.10 18.71
C GLU A 70 2.22 2.40 19.70
N ARG A 71 1.89 3.21 20.70
CA ARG A 71 2.80 3.52 21.79
C ARG A 71 2.41 2.75 23.03
N HIS A 72 3.37 2.04 23.58
CA HIS A 72 3.20 1.36 24.85
C HIS A 72 4.03 2.09 25.90
N LYS A 73 3.52 2.15 27.13
CA LYS A 73 4.23 2.80 28.22
C LYS A 73 5.59 2.11 28.44
N ASN A 74 6.66 2.88 28.37
CA ASN A 74 8.04 2.39 28.53
C ASN A 74 8.45 1.34 27.47
N SER A 75 7.79 1.34 26.32
CA SER A 75 8.04 0.38 25.25
C SER A 75 8.31 1.07 23.94
N PRO A 76 8.96 0.39 22.97
CA PRO A 76 9.14 0.95 21.64
C PRO A 76 7.80 1.18 20.94
N ILE A 77 7.83 2.09 19.96
CA ILE A 77 6.66 2.37 19.11
C ILE A 77 6.59 1.30 18.04
N THR A 78 5.43 0.63 17.93
CA THR A 78 5.16 -0.28 16.84
C THR A 78 4.51 0.50 15.70
N VAL A 79 5.13 0.45 14.51
CA VAL A 79 4.64 1.14 13.32
C VAL A 79 4.12 0.10 12.33
N LEU A 80 2.88 0.28 11.90
CA LEU A 80 2.23 -0.58 10.91
C LEU A 80 1.98 0.24 9.65
N CYS A 81 2.43 -0.28 8.50
CA CYS A 81 2.31 0.38 7.22
C CYS A 81 1.62 -0.54 6.22
N TYR A 82 0.81 0.04 5.35
CA TYR A 82 0.20 -0.66 4.23
C TYR A 82 0.58 0.04 2.93
N ASP A 83 0.67 -0.72 1.84
CA ASP A 83 0.87 -0.12 0.53
C ASP A 83 -0.45 0.47 0.00
N GLN A 84 -0.39 1.08 -1.19
CA GLN A 84 -1.56 1.77 -1.74
C GLN A 84 -2.73 0.84 -2.02
N LEU A 85 -2.52 -0.47 -2.13
CA LEU A 85 -3.61 -1.44 -2.34
C LEU A 85 -4.58 -1.48 -1.16
N ARG A 86 -4.21 -0.92 -0.01
CA ARG A 86 -5.13 -0.81 1.14
C ARG A 86 -6.41 -0.06 0.78
N TYR A 87 -6.32 0.89 -0.16
CA TYR A 87 -7.49 1.61 -0.66
C TYR A 87 -8.49 0.69 -1.37
N PHE A 88 -8.04 -0.46 -1.87
CA PHE A 88 -8.92 -1.42 -2.56
C PHE A 88 -9.89 -2.14 -1.63
N LYS A 89 -9.81 -1.93 -0.33
CA LYS A 89 -10.84 -2.35 0.62
C LYS A 89 -12.05 -1.42 0.63
N ASN A 90 -11.92 -0.23 0.04
CA ASN A 90 -13.04 0.68 -0.08
C ASN A 90 -14.08 0.12 -1.04
N LYS A 91 -15.33 0.36 -0.76
CA LYS A 91 -16.44 -0.03 -1.63
C LYS A 91 -16.80 1.10 -2.58
N ASP A 92 -17.14 0.73 -3.80
CA ASP A 92 -17.54 1.69 -4.81
C ASP A 92 -18.43 1.01 -5.83
N THR A 93 -18.98 1.79 -6.73
CA THR A 93 -19.82 1.31 -7.82
C THR A 93 -19.13 1.64 -9.14
N TYR A 94 -18.94 0.62 -9.98
CA TYR A 94 -18.32 0.78 -11.30
C TYR A 94 -19.20 0.15 -12.37
N THR A 95 -19.41 0.92 -13.43
CA THR A 95 -20.04 0.44 -14.65
C THR A 95 -19.00 0.52 -15.77
N TYR A 96 -18.75 -0.60 -16.45
CA TYR A 96 -17.76 -0.61 -17.51
C TYR A 96 -18.15 -1.50 -18.67
N SER A 97 -17.59 -1.17 -19.84
CA SER A 97 -17.75 -1.95 -21.07
C SER A 97 -16.52 -1.72 -21.96
N ASN A 98 -16.25 -2.66 -22.85
CA ASN A 98 -15.14 -2.58 -23.82
C ASN A 98 -13.79 -2.27 -23.16
N ILE A 99 -13.50 -2.89 -22.00
CA ILE A 99 -12.28 -2.68 -21.26
C ILE A 99 -11.68 -4.03 -20.85
N THR A 100 -10.35 -4.11 -20.80
CA THR A 100 -9.65 -5.28 -20.26
C THR A 100 -9.54 -5.16 -18.74
N ALA A 101 -9.19 -6.28 -18.08
CA ALA A 101 -8.95 -6.26 -16.63
C ALA A 101 -7.83 -5.28 -16.25
N GLY A 102 -6.75 -5.24 -17.03
CA GLY A 102 -5.67 -4.27 -16.81
C GLY A 102 -6.14 -2.82 -17.00
N GLY A 103 -6.97 -2.56 -18.01
CA GLY A 103 -7.56 -1.25 -18.23
C GLY A 103 -8.48 -0.83 -17.09
N LEU A 104 -9.27 -1.77 -16.56
CA LEU A 104 -10.13 -1.51 -15.40
C LEU A 104 -9.31 -1.15 -14.16
N LEU A 105 -8.21 -1.89 -13.92
CA LEU A 105 -7.32 -1.59 -12.82
C LEU A 105 -6.72 -0.18 -12.93
N LYS A 106 -6.28 0.20 -14.13
CA LYS A 106 -5.75 1.56 -14.38
C LYS A 106 -6.80 2.63 -14.17
N MET A 107 -8.04 2.38 -14.58
CA MET A 107 -9.15 3.31 -14.37
C MET A 107 -9.41 3.55 -12.88
N ILE A 108 -9.47 2.47 -12.09
CA ILE A 108 -9.66 2.57 -10.65
C ILE A 108 -8.47 3.31 -10.01
N ALA A 109 -7.25 2.99 -10.39
CA ALA A 109 -6.06 3.66 -9.87
C ALA A 109 -6.09 5.17 -10.16
N GLY A 110 -6.54 5.57 -11.35
CA GLY A 110 -6.70 6.97 -11.71
C GLY A 110 -7.74 7.68 -10.84
N ASP A 111 -8.87 7.04 -10.57
CA ASP A 111 -9.93 7.61 -9.74
C ASP A 111 -9.48 7.83 -8.30
N TYR A 112 -8.58 7.00 -7.79
CA TYR A 112 -8.07 7.10 -6.43
C TYR A 112 -6.68 7.74 -6.36
N ASN A 113 -6.18 8.29 -7.48
CA ASN A 113 -4.85 8.91 -7.56
C ASN A 113 -3.71 7.98 -7.15
N LEU A 114 -3.82 6.72 -7.51
CA LEU A 114 -2.81 5.71 -7.19
C LEU A 114 -1.84 5.55 -8.37
N THR A 115 -0.60 5.19 -8.05
CA THR A 115 0.44 4.95 -9.05
C THR A 115 0.38 3.50 -9.52
N THR A 116 0.51 3.28 -10.83
CA THR A 116 0.57 1.92 -11.39
C THR A 116 1.98 1.63 -11.88
N GLY A 117 2.45 0.39 -11.62
CA GLY A 117 3.66 -0.15 -12.24
C GLY A 117 3.32 -0.82 -13.57
N ASP A 118 4.08 -1.87 -13.90
CA ASP A 118 3.81 -2.66 -15.09
C ASP A 118 2.58 -3.52 -14.88
N ILE A 119 1.56 -3.33 -15.72
CA ILE A 119 0.32 -4.09 -15.67
C ILE A 119 0.22 -4.92 -16.94
N ALA A 120 0.08 -6.23 -16.76
CA ALA A 120 -0.04 -7.16 -17.88
C ALA A 120 -1.29 -6.85 -18.71
N ASN A 121 -1.11 -6.91 -20.03
CA ASN A 121 -2.25 -6.79 -20.94
C ASN A 121 -2.86 -8.17 -21.15
N THR A 122 -4.06 -8.37 -20.60
CA THR A 122 -4.78 -9.64 -20.71
C THR A 122 -5.41 -9.83 -22.09
N ALA A 123 -5.48 -8.78 -22.90
CA ALA A 123 -6.06 -8.75 -24.24
C ALA A 123 -7.53 -9.18 -24.33
N TYR A 124 -8.12 -9.68 -23.26
CA TYR A 124 -9.52 -10.07 -23.21
C TYR A 124 -10.40 -8.86 -22.83
N VAL A 125 -11.31 -8.51 -23.74
CA VAL A 125 -12.25 -7.41 -23.49
C VAL A 125 -13.40 -7.94 -22.69
N LEU A 126 -13.64 -7.34 -21.52
CA LEU A 126 -14.68 -7.77 -20.59
C LEU A 126 -16.08 -7.45 -21.14
N PRO A 127 -17.08 -8.32 -20.88
CA PRO A 127 -18.46 -7.96 -21.19
C PRO A 127 -18.92 -6.78 -20.33
N PRO A 128 -19.91 -5.99 -20.79
CA PRO A 128 -20.46 -4.93 -19.96
C PRO A 128 -20.95 -5.44 -18.62
N ARG A 129 -20.62 -4.72 -17.54
CA ARG A 129 -20.96 -5.15 -16.18
C ARG A 129 -21.16 -3.93 -15.29
N ILE A 130 -22.05 -4.09 -14.30
CA ILE A 130 -22.24 -3.11 -13.23
C ILE A 130 -21.80 -3.78 -11.93
N GLU A 131 -20.79 -3.21 -11.28
CA GLU A 131 -20.33 -3.65 -9.95
C GLU A 131 -20.79 -2.62 -8.94
N ASP A 132 -21.80 -2.97 -8.14
CA ASP A 132 -22.46 -2.04 -7.23
C ASP A 132 -22.06 -2.31 -5.79
N ASN A 133 -21.60 -1.27 -5.11
CA ASN A 133 -21.23 -1.28 -3.68
C ASN A 133 -20.34 -2.47 -3.33
N SER A 134 -19.36 -2.76 -4.18
CA SER A 134 -18.39 -3.84 -4.02
C SER A 134 -17.02 -3.27 -3.64
N THR A 135 -16.22 -4.05 -2.90
CA THR A 135 -14.83 -3.63 -2.66
C THR A 135 -14.07 -3.57 -3.97
N LEU A 136 -13.09 -2.69 -4.06
CA LEU A 136 -12.29 -2.58 -5.28
C LEU A 136 -11.53 -3.89 -5.56
N PHE A 137 -11.11 -4.62 -4.53
CA PHE A 137 -10.53 -5.95 -4.69
C PHE A 137 -11.50 -6.90 -5.37
N ASP A 138 -12.77 -6.93 -4.93
CA ASP A 138 -13.78 -7.81 -5.51
C ASP A 138 -14.07 -7.44 -6.96
N ILE A 139 -14.11 -6.15 -7.29
CA ILE A 139 -14.33 -5.69 -8.66
C ILE A 139 -13.23 -6.23 -9.58
N ILE A 140 -11.96 -6.10 -9.18
CA ILE A 140 -10.84 -6.61 -9.96
C ILE A 140 -10.85 -8.14 -10.00
N TYR A 141 -11.12 -8.80 -8.87
CA TYR A 141 -11.19 -10.26 -8.81
C TYR A 141 -12.24 -10.80 -9.78
N ASN A 142 -13.43 -10.20 -9.80
CA ASN A 142 -14.50 -10.62 -10.71
C ASN A 142 -14.11 -10.41 -12.17
N ALA A 143 -13.33 -9.37 -12.48
CA ALA A 143 -12.85 -9.11 -13.83
C ALA A 143 -11.82 -10.14 -14.31
N LEU A 144 -11.12 -10.78 -13.37
CA LEU A 144 -10.06 -11.77 -13.69
C LEU A 144 -10.60 -13.20 -13.83
N GLU A 145 -11.82 -13.45 -13.42
CA GLU A 145 -12.43 -14.78 -13.55
C GLU A 145 -12.87 -15.13 -14.96
#